data_61cae553594a42f0b6d40ffb5ed0b1d7
#
_entry.id   61cae553594a42f0b6d40ffb5ed0b1d7
#
_cell.length_a   1.000
_cell.length_b   1.000
_cell.length_c   1.000
_cell.angle_alpha   90.00
_cell.angle_beta   90.00
_cell.angle_gamma   90.00
#
_symmetry.space_group_name_H-M   'P 1'
#
loop_
_entity.id
_entity.type
_entity.pdbx_description
1 polymer ?
#
loop_
_entity_poly.entity_id
_entity_poly.type
_entity_poly.pdbx_seq_one_letter_code
_entity_poly.pdbx_strand_id
1 'polypeptide(L)'
;MITEFAKEIIKNADSCGAQDIYVIPRQDNYELYIRVGQERRLIDVYRPDFMASLIGHFKFVAGMMVGEKRRSQLGSCDYDCGDGQRVSLRLSTVGDYRGLESLVIRVLHSERRELVYWNQGIQPIMDALDYRGLYLFAGPVGSGKTTLMHELVQERFKGQQVISI
;
A
#
# COMPACT_ATOMS: atom_id res chain seq x y z
N MET A 1 -8.36 -9.14 21.16
CA MET A 1 -9.22 -8.01 20.68
C MET A 1 -8.50 -7.14 19.65
N ILE A 2 -7.45 -6.35 19.98
CA ILE A 2 -6.74 -5.50 18.98
C ILE A 2 -6.10 -6.31 17.86
N THR A 3 -5.41 -7.39 18.17
CA THR A 3 -4.76 -8.25 17.18
C THR A 3 -5.77 -8.85 16.20
N GLU A 4 -6.94 -9.31 16.68
CA GLU A 4 -7.98 -9.85 15.80
C GLU A 4 -8.58 -8.78 14.90
N PHE A 5 -8.82 -7.59 15.45
CA PHE A 5 -9.29 -6.45 14.67
C PHE A 5 -8.25 -6.03 13.60
N ALA A 6 -6.96 -6.01 13.94
CA ALA A 6 -5.89 -5.71 13.00
C ALA A 6 -5.83 -6.75 11.86
N LYS A 7 -5.97 -8.05 12.18
CA LYS A 7 -6.03 -9.12 11.18
C LYS A 7 -7.23 -8.95 10.25
N GLU A 8 -8.39 -8.66 10.81
CA GLU A 8 -9.62 -8.46 10.04
C GLU A 8 -9.50 -7.29 9.07
N ILE A 9 -8.96 -6.15 9.51
CA ILE A 9 -8.73 -4.98 8.64
C ILE A 9 -7.80 -5.34 7.48
N ILE A 10 -6.69 -6.03 7.76
CA ILE A 10 -5.74 -6.39 6.70
C ILE A 10 -6.34 -7.42 5.74
N LYS A 11 -7.03 -8.45 6.25
CA LYS A 11 -7.73 -9.43 5.40
C LYS A 11 -8.76 -8.76 4.48
N ASN A 12 -9.57 -7.87 5.03
CA ASN A 12 -10.59 -7.14 4.27
C ASN A 12 -9.96 -6.23 3.21
N ALA A 13 -8.88 -5.51 3.55
CA ALA A 13 -8.17 -4.66 2.63
C ALA A 13 -7.54 -5.48 1.49
N ASP A 14 -6.90 -6.60 1.80
CA ASP A 14 -6.29 -7.49 0.81
C ASP A 14 -7.35 -8.09 -0.13
N SER A 15 -8.45 -8.61 0.42
CA SER A 15 -9.52 -9.25 -0.35
C SER A 15 -10.26 -8.29 -1.30
N CYS A 16 -10.43 -7.02 -0.90
CA CYS A 16 -11.06 -6.01 -1.77
C CYS A 16 -10.07 -5.28 -2.68
N GLY A 17 -8.79 -5.64 -2.64
CA GLY A 17 -7.73 -5.03 -3.46
C GLY A 17 -7.42 -3.59 -3.07
N ALA A 18 -7.61 -3.23 -1.80
CA ALA A 18 -7.24 -1.91 -1.30
C ALA A 18 -5.72 -1.73 -1.35
N GLN A 19 -5.27 -0.57 -1.82
CA GLN A 19 -3.86 -0.22 -1.86
C GLN A 19 -3.38 0.36 -0.53
N ASP A 20 -4.20 1.17 0.12
CA ASP A 20 -3.82 1.82 1.38
C ASP A 20 -4.98 1.80 2.39
N ILE A 21 -4.59 1.73 3.66
CA ILE A 21 -5.46 1.91 4.83
C ILE A 21 -4.98 3.17 5.56
N TYR A 22 -5.90 4.03 5.95
CA TYR A 22 -5.59 5.27 6.67
C TYR A 22 -6.29 5.28 8.02
N VAL A 23 -5.55 5.53 9.07
CA VAL A 23 -6.04 5.82 10.43
C VAL A 23 -5.76 7.28 10.72
N ILE A 24 -6.78 8.12 10.73
CA ILE A 24 -6.65 9.57 10.76
C ILE A 24 -7.27 10.13 12.03
N PRO A 25 -6.49 10.81 12.91
CA PRO A 25 -7.04 11.47 14.08
C PRO A 25 -7.89 12.69 13.69
N ARG A 26 -9.01 12.85 14.40
CA ARG A 26 -9.86 14.03 14.37
C ARG A 26 -9.84 14.71 15.73
N GLN A 27 -10.79 15.60 15.99
CA GLN A 27 -10.84 16.32 17.26
C GLN A 27 -11.09 15.37 18.44
N ASP A 28 -12.12 14.51 18.33
CA ASP A 28 -12.59 13.65 19.42
C ASP A 28 -12.57 12.15 19.10
N ASN A 29 -12.19 11.80 17.88
CA ASN A 29 -12.23 10.41 17.37
C ASN A 29 -11.12 10.15 16.35
N TYR A 30 -11.11 8.93 15.81
CA TYR A 30 -10.33 8.52 14.66
C TYR A 30 -11.22 7.98 13.57
N GLU A 31 -10.89 8.33 12.35
CA GLU A 31 -11.53 7.80 11.16
C GLU A 31 -10.62 6.77 10.50
N LEU A 32 -11.22 5.61 10.16
CA LEU A 32 -10.58 4.54 9.41
C LEU A 32 -11.07 4.57 7.97
N TYR A 33 -10.13 4.68 7.03
CA TYR A 33 -10.42 4.64 5.60
C TYR A 33 -9.63 3.54 4.92
N ILE A 34 -10.16 3.07 3.79
CA ILE A 34 -9.42 2.30 2.79
C ILE A 34 -9.43 3.03 1.46
N ARG A 35 -8.40 2.80 0.65
CA ARG A 35 -8.34 3.28 -0.73
C ARG A 35 -8.32 2.11 -1.70
N VAL A 36 -9.30 2.11 -2.62
CA VAL A 36 -9.40 1.15 -3.71
C VAL A 36 -9.37 1.95 -5.01
N GLY A 37 -8.32 1.79 -5.80
CA GLY A 37 -8.10 2.61 -6.99
C GLY A 37 -7.97 4.11 -6.67
N GLN A 38 -8.86 4.90 -7.21
CA GLN A 38 -8.92 6.36 -6.99
C GLN A 38 -9.82 6.77 -5.81
N GLU A 39 -10.63 5.85 -5.30
CA GLU A 39 -11.63 6.13 -4.29
C GLU A 39 -11.12 5.83 -2.88
N ARG A 40 -11.33 6.79 -1.98
CA ARG A 40 -11.11 6.62 -0.54
C ARG A 40 -12.46 6.51 0.16
N ARG A 41 -12.71 5.39 0.83
CA ARG A 41 -13.97 5.07 1.52
C ARG A 41 -13.75 5.08 3.01
N LEU A 42 -14.64 5.77 3.74
CA LEU A 42 -14.73 5.68 5.19
C LEU A 42 -15.28 4.29 5.55
N ILE A 43 -14.57 3.58 6.42
CA ILE A 43 -15.02 2.29 6.95
C ILE A 43 -15.81 2.52 8.22
N ASP A 44 -15.21 3.23 9.20
CA ASP A 44 -15.87 3.49 10.47
C ASP A 44 -15.12 4.58 11.25
N VAL A 45 -15.70 4.97 12.41
CA VAL A 45 -15.19 5.96 13.35
C VAL A 45 -14.97 5.30 14.71
N TYR A 46 -13.81 5.52 15.32
CA TYR A 46 -13.40 4.84 16.52
C TYR A 46 -12.92 5.81 17.61
N ARG A 47 -12.92 5.32 18.84
CA ARG A 47 -12.39 6.06 20.00
C ARG A 47 -10.86 6.16 19.93
N PRO A 48 -10.29 7.26 20.44
CA PRO A 48 -8.84 7.51 20.39
C PRO A 48 -7.99 6.43 21.10
N ASP A 49 -8.43 5.94 22.24
CA ASP A 49 -7.74 4.90 23.00
C ASP A 49 -7.63 3.57 22.25
N PHE A 50 -8.70 3.20 21.55
CA PHE A 50 -8.71 1.99 20.74
C PHE A 50 -7.77 2.11 19.52
N MET A 51 -7.81 3.24 18.80
CA MET A 51 -6.94 3.47 17.66
C MET A 51 -5.48 3.67 18.04
N ALA A 52 -5.19 4.29 19.18
CA ALA A 52 -3.83 4.37 19.70
C ALA A 52 -3.25 2.97 19.97
N SER A 53 -4.08 2.05 20.48
CA SER A 53 -3.68 0.66 20.70
C SER A 53 -3.45 -0.07 19.36
N LEU A 54 -4.26 0.19 18.34
CA LEU A 54 -4.09 -0.36 17.00
C LEU A 54 -2.80 0.14 16.34
N ILE A 55 -2.53 1.44 16.42
CA ILE A 55 -1.29 2.04 15.92
C ILE A 55 -0.09 1.43 16.63
N GLY A 56 -0.14 1.31 17.95
CA GLY A 56 0.89 0.66 18.76
C GLY A 56 1.16 -0.78 18.33
N HIS A 57 0.12 -1.56 18.06
CA HIS A 57 0.24 -2.93 17.55
C HIS A 57 0.99 -2.95 16.20
N PHE A 58 0.59 -2.13 15.24
CA PHE A 58 1.23 -2.08 13.93
C PHE A 58 2.68 -1.57 14.01
N LYS A 59 2.96 -0.58 14.87
CA LYS A 59 4.34 -0.12 15.12
C LYS A 59 5.21 -1.25 15.68
N PHE A 60 4.68 -2.02 16.62
CA PHE A 60 5.40 -3.14 17.22
C PHE A 60 5.74 -4.22 16.18
N VAL A 61 4.79 -4.67 15.38
CA VAL A 61 5.04 -5.74 14.38
C VAL A 61 5.93 -5.26 13.23
N ALA A 62 5.96 -3.96 12.95
CA ALA A 62 6.82 -3.37 11.93
C ALA A 62 8.20 -2.91 12.44
N GLY A 63 8.55 -3.24 13.71
CA GLY A 63 9.84 -2.89 14.30
C GLY A 63 10.05 -1.39 14.53
N MET A 64 8.95 -0.63 14.64
CA MET A 64 8.97 0.81 14.88
C MET A 64 8.97 1.11 16.40
N MET A 65 9.40 2.31 16.79
CA MET A 65 9.40 2.74 18.21
C MET A 65 7.98 3.06 18.67
N VAL A 66 7.36 2.18 19.45
CA VAL A 66 5.96 2.33 19.90
C VAL A 66 5.76 3.58 20.77
N GLY A 67 6.71 3.91 21.64
CA GLY A 67 6.63 5.06 22.55
C GLY A 67 6.89 6.42 21.88
N GLU A 68 7.52 6.47 20.72
CA GLU A 68 7.79 7.72 20.00
C GLU A 68 6.58 8.11 19.16
N LYS A 69 5.89 9.18 19.54
CA LYS A 69 4.66 9.64 18.90
C LYS A 69 4.80 10.96 18.14
N ARG A 70 5.95 11.62 18.22
CA ARG A 70 6.16 12.96 17.65
C ARG A 70 6.86 12.89 16.30
N ARG A 71 7.81 11.95 16.15
CA ARG A 71 8.58 11.81 14.91
C ARG A 71 7.85 10.92 13.94
N SER A 72 7.92 11.28 12.66
CA SER A 72 7.47 10.39 11.60
C SER A 72 8.36 9.16 11.57
N GLN A 73 7.75 7.99 11.38
CA GLN A 73 8.43 6.71 11.30
C GLN A 73 7.97 5.95 10.07
N LEU A 74 8.87 5.16 9.51
CA LEU A 74 8.60 4.22 8.44
C LEU A 74 8.93 2.81 8.92
N GLY A 75 8.11 1.84 8.56
CA GLY A 75 8.32 0.44 8.87
C GLY A 75 7.75 -0.46 7.78
N SER A 76 8.12 -1.73 7.83
CA SER A 76 7.55 -2.75 6.96
C SER A 76 7.53 -4.09 7.68
N CYS A 77 6.57 -4.94 7.34
CA CYS A 77 6.49 -6.30 7.88
C CYS A 77 5.70 -7.21 6.95
N ASP A 78 5.94 -8.49 7.05
CA ASP A 78 5.04 -9.52 6.53
C ASP A 78 4.06 -9.88 7.64
N TYR A 79 2.86 -9.32 7.54
CA TYR A 79 1.83 -9.44 8.56
C TYR A 79 1.12 -10.78 8.47
N ASP A 80 1.13 -11.52 9.57
CA ASP A 80 0.43 -12.81 9.69
C ASP A 80 -1.04 -12.58 10.00
N CYS A 81 -1.89 -12.82 9.02
CA CYS A 81 -3.34 -12.71 9.16
C CYS A 81 -3.98 -13.98 9.78
N GLY A 82 -3.21 -15.03 10.06
CA GLY A 82 -3.71 -16.35 10.44
C GLY A 82 -4.01 -17.23 9.23
N ASP A 83 -4.28 -18.52 9.49
CA ASP A 83 -4.61 -19.53 8.46
C ASP A 83 -3.53 -19.66 7.36
N GLY A 84 -2.27 -19.31 7.68
CA GLY A 84 -1.15 -19.32 6.72
C GLY A 84 -1.11 -18.13 5.76
N GLN A 85 -2.07 -17.22 5.84
CA GLN A 85 -2.09 -16.02 5.01
C GLN A 85 -1.13 -14.97 5.56
N ARG A 86 -0.19 -14.52 4.73
CA ARG A 86 0.70 -13.39 5.02
C ARG A 86 0.52 -12.29 4.01
N VAL A 87 0.52 -11.06 4.48
CA VAL A 87 0.37 -9.86 3.66
C VAL A 87 1.53 -8.92 3.93
N SER A 88 2.28 -8.56 2.91
CA SER A 88 3.39 -7.62 3.04
C SER A 88 2.85 -6.20 3.18
N LEU A 89 3.29 -5.51 4.22
CA LEU A 89 2.83 -4.17 4.58
C LEU A 89 4.00 -3.19 4.62
N ARG A 90 3.74 -1.97 4.17
CA ARG A 90 4.59 -0.81 4.39
C ARG A 90 3.83 0.22 5.21
N LEU A 91 4.40 0.66 6.30
CA LEU A 91 3.75 1.52 7.28
C LEU A 91 4.44 2.87 7.36
N SER A 92 3.64 3.91 7.59
CA SER A 92 4.12 5.26 7.88
C SER A 92 3.27 5.84 9.00
N THR A 93 3.93 6.39 10.05
CA THR A 93 3.24 7.13 11.10
C THR A 93 3.74 8.56 11.15
N VAL A 94 2.82 9.49 11.46
CA VAL A 94 3.13 10.91 11.66
C VAL A 94 2.37 11.40 12.89
N GLY A 95 3.07 11.97 13.85
CA GLY A 95 2.48 12.59 15.02
C GLY A 95 2.02 14.02 14.74
N ASP A 96 0.93 14.43 15.38
CA ASP A 96 0.46 15.82 15.37
C ASP A 96 0.94 16.58 16.65
N TYR A 97 0.67 17.89 16.70
CA TYR A 97 1.05 18.73 17.84
C TYR A 97 0.33 18.36 19.14
N ARG A 98 -0.78 17.61 19.09
CA ARG A 98 -1.55 17.12 20.23
C ARG A 98 -1.02 15.80 20.79
N GLY A 99 -0.05 15.18 20.11
CA GLY A 99 0.48 13.86 20.45
C GLY A 99 -0.39 12.70 19.93
N LEU A 100 -1.29 12.98 18.99
CA LEU A 100 -2.03 11.96 18.25
C LEU A 100 -1.25 11.54 17.00
N GLU A 101 -1.26 10.26 16.69
CA GLU A 101 -0.57 9.74 15.50
C GLU A 101 -1.58 9.38 14.41
N SER A 102 -1.28 9.74 13.18
CA SER A 102 -1.88 9.11 12.00
C SER A 102 -1.06 7.89 11.58
N LEU A 103 -1.71 6.90 11.00
CA LEU A 103 -1.06 5.71 10.42
C LEU A 103 -1.56 5.52 9.00
N VAL A 104 -0.63 5.30 8.09
CA VAL A 104 -0.92 4.83 6.73
C VAL A 104 -0.27 3.47 6.55
N ILE A 105 -1.07 2.49 6.14
CA ILE A 105 -0.61 1.15 5.81
C ILE A 105 -0.81 0.95 4.32
N ARG A 106 0.27 0.71 3.59
CA ARG A 106 0.22 0.26 2.20
C ARG A 106 0.23 -1.26 2.16
N VAL A 107 -0.77 -1.83 1.53
CA VAL A 107 -0.89 -3.27 1.28
C VAL A 107 -0.15 -3.60 0.00
N LEU A 108 0.87 -4.45 0.11
CA LEU A 108 1.65 -4.90 -1.03
C LEU A 108 1.11 -6.25 -1.49
N HIS A 109 0.28 -6.22 -2.51
CA HIS A 109 -0.29 -7.43 -3.07
C HIS A 109 0.80 -8.24 -3.78
N SER A 110 1.04 -9.47 -3.31
CA SER A 110 2.07 -10.38 -3.87
C SER A 110 1.62 -11.07 -5.14
N GLU A 111 0.31 -11.20 -5.34
CA GLU A 111 -0.20 -11.84 -6.55
C GLU A 111 -0.05 -10.92 -7.75
N ARG A 112 0.69 -11.38 -8.76
CA ARG A 112 0.65 -10.78 -10.09
C ARG A 112 -0.77 -10.94 -10.61
N ARG A 113 -1.57 -9.89 -10.52
CA ARG A 113 -2.83 -9.85 -11.25
C ARG A 113 -2.48 -9.87 -12.73
N GLU A 114 -3.12 -10.77 -13.46
CA GLU A 114 -3.02 -10.78 -14.92
C GLU A 114 -3.38 -9.39 -15.44
N LEU A 115 -2.48 -8.79 -16.21
CA LEU A 115 -2.70 -7.46 -16.76
C LEU A 115 -3.74 -7.53 -17.84
N VAL A 116 -4.88 -6.89 -17.63
CA VAL A 116 -5.92 -6.77 -18.62
C VAL A 116 -5.73 -5.48 -19.40
N TYR A 117 -5.35 -5.61 -20.65
CA TYR A 117 -5.27 -4.49 -21.59
C TYR A 117 -6.62 -4.32 -22.29
N TRP A 118 -7.16 -3.11 -22.27
CA TRP A 118 -8.46 -2.84 -22.89
C TRP A 118 -8.41 -2.59 -24.41
N ASN A 119 -7.21 -2.62 -25.00
CA ASN A 119 -7.03 -2.49 -26.45
C ASN A 119 -5.87 -3.41 -26.89
N GLN A 120 -6.02 -4.16 -27.95
CA GLN A 120 -5.05 -5.01 -28.68
C GLN A 120 -3.85 -5.58 -27.90
N GLY A 121 -3.86 -5.49 -26.56
CA GLY A 121 -2.78 -5.98 -25.70
C GLY A 121 -1.53 -5.09 -25.69
N ILE A 122 -0.41 -5.66 -25.26
CA ILE A 122 0.90 -4.98 -25.15
C ILE A 122 1.65 -4.92 -26.49
N GLN A 123 1.32 -5.77 -27.45
CA GLN A 123 2.11 -5.95 -28.67
C GLN A 123 2.30 -4.66 -29.49
N PRO A 124 1.29 -3.82 -29.73
CA PRO A 124 1.49 -2.57 -30.47
C PRO A 124 2.48 -1.61 -29.79
N ILE A 125 2.54 -1.65 -28.46
CA ILE A 125 3.50 -0.84 -27.69
C ILE A 125 4.90 -1.45 -27.84
N MET A 126 5.00 -2.78 -27.76
CA MET A 126 6.26 -3.50 -27.94
C MET A 126 6.88 -3.25 -29.31
N ASP A 127 6.05 -3.22 -30.35
CA ASP A 127 6.50 -2.99 -31.72
C ASP A 127 6.96 -1.54 -31.96
N ALA A 128 6.39 -0.59 -31.19
CA ALA A 128 6.77 0.82 -31.23
C ALA A 128 8.04 1.15 -30.43
N LEU A 129 8.48 0.26 -29.53
CA LEU A 129 9.67 0.46 -28.71
C LEU A 129 10.95 0.19 -29.53
N ASP A 130 11.77 1.19 -29.69
CA ASP A 130 13.12 1.07 -30.24
C ASP A 130 14.15 0.89 -29.07
N TYR A 131 15.36 0.42 -29.40
CA TYR A 131 16.44 0.26 -28.42
C TYR A 131 17.08 1.57 -27.97
N ARG A 132 16.76 2.67 -28.59
CA ARG A 132 17.29 4.00 -28.28
C ARG A 132 16.16 5.00 -28.17
N GLY A 133 16.21 5.83 -27.12
CA GLY A 133 15.26 6.90 -26.95
C GLY A 133 14.84 7.12 -25.50
N LEU A 134 13.97 8.09 -25.31
CA LEU A 134 13.31 8.38 -24.05
C LEU A 134 11.83 8.04 -24.17
N TYR A 135 11.34 7.17 -23.29
CA TYR A 135 9.94 6.78 -23.23
C TYR A 135 9.31 7.30 -21.94
N LEU A 136 8.23 8.07 -22.06
CA LEU A 136 7.52 8.67 -20.94
C LEU A 136 6.18 7.97 -20.71
N PHE A 137 5.99 7.46 -19.49
CA PHE A 137 4.73 6.88 -19.03
C PHE A 137 3.99 7.88 -18.16
N ALA A 138 2.97 8.53 -18.69
CA ALA A 138 2.19 9.55 -18.01
C ALA A 138 0.77 9.07 -17.70
N GLY A 139 0.22 9.54 -16.59
CA GLY A 139 -1.14 9.22 -16.16
C GLY A 139 -1.35 9.42 -14.65
N PRO A 140 -2.59 9.31 -14.16
CA PRO A 140 -2.92 9.47 -12.74
C PRO A 140 -2.22 8.43 -11.85
N VAL A 141 -2.22 8.67 -10.53
CA VAL A 141 -1.76 7.68 -9.55
C VAL A 141 -2.63 6.43 -9.64
N GLY A 142 -2.01 5.25 -9.58
CA GLY A 142 -2.74 3.97 -9.68
C GLY A 142 -3.19 3.56 -11.08
N SER A 143 -2.81 4.30 -12.15
CA SER A 143 -3.18 3.97 -13.54
C SER A 143 -2.34 2.86 -14.17
N GLY A 144 -1.46 2.20 -13.42
CA GLY A 144 -0.67 1.07 -13.90
C GLY A 144 0.61 1.44 -14.66
N LYS A 145 1.06 2.72 -14.63
CA LYS A 145 2.29 3.15 -15.34
C LYS A 145 3.51 2.29 -15.06
N THR A 146 3.83 2.13 -13.79
CA THR A 146 4.99 1.34 -13.34
C THR A 146 4.81 -0.14 -13.69
N THR A 147 3.60 -0.65 -13.57
CA THR A 147 3.27 -2.04 -13.93
C THR A 147 3.50 -2.28 -15.41
N LEU A 148 2.98 -1.39 -16.28
CA LEU A 148 3.19 -1.46 -17.72
C LEU A 148 4.68 -1.34 -18.07
N MET A 149 5.40 -0.41 -17.45
CA MET A 149 6.84 -0.24 -17.67
C MET A 149 7.61 -1.52 -17.32
N HIS A 150 7.32 -2.14 -16.20
CA HIS A 150 7.95 -3.40 -15.80
C HIS A 150 7.65 -4.54 -16.77
N GLU A 151 6.42 -4.65 -17.22
CA GLU A 151 6.01 -5.67 -18.21
C GLU A 151 6.76 -5.48 -19.53
N LEU A 152 6.80 -4.26 -20.04
CA LEU A 152 7.54 -3.95 -21.27
C LEU A 152 9.04 -4.26 -21.14
N VAL A 153 9.64 -3.93 -19.99
CA VAL A 153 11.05 -4.25 -19.74
C VAL A 153 11.29 -5.76 -19.69
N GLN A 154 10.41 -6.50 -19.02
CA GLN A 154 10.53 -7.95 -18.90
C GLN A 154 10.36 -8.66 -20.24
N GLU A 155 9.41 -8.23 -21.06
CA GLU A 155 9.13 -8.88 -22.35
C GLU A 155 10.13 -8.45 -23.45
N ARG A 156 10.43 -7.15 -23.55
CA ARG A 156 11.24 -6.61 -24.65
C ARG A 156 12.74 -6.79 -24.44
N PHE A 157 13.20 -6.69 -23.19
CA PHE A 157 14.63 -6.72 -22.85
C PHE A 157 15.04 -7.98 -22.09
N LYS A 158 14.29 -9.06 -22.28
CA LYS A 158 14.59 -10.36 -21.70
C LYS A 158 15.99 -10.82 -22.09
N GLY A 159 16.80 -11.13 -21.07
CA GLY A 159 18.22 -11.54 -21.27
C GLY A 159 19.20 -10.39 -21.46
N GLN A 160 18.76 -9.14 -21.36
CA GLN A 160 19.62 -7.96 -21.39
C GLN A 160 19.82 -7.38 -19.97
N GLN A 161 20.91 -6.64 -19.80
CA GLN A 161 21.14 -5.92 -18.55
C GLN A 161 20.26 -4.67 -18.49
N VAL A 162 19.39 -4.61 -17.48
CA VAL A 162 18.54 -3.44 -17.19
C VAL A 162 18.93 -2.87 -15.85
N ILE A 163 19.13 -1.57 -15.78
CA ILE A 163 19.43 -0.84 -14.53
C ILE A 163 18.19 -0.03 -14.18
N SER A 164 17.61 -0.29 -12.99
CA SER A 164 16.51 0.49 -12.42
C SER A 164 17.06 1.32 -11.26
N ILE A 165 16.74 2.61 -11.26
CA ILE A 165 17.16 3.58 -10.24
C ILE A 165 15.93 4.09 -9.50
#